data_547aa9c774217c2f52e9eac1663d9d8e
#
_entry.id   547aa9c774217c2f52e9eac1663d9d8e
#
_cell.length_a   1.000
_cell.length_b   1.000
_cell.length_c   1.000
_cell.angle_alpha   90.00
_cell.angle_beta   90.00
_cell.angle_gamma   90.00
#
_symmetry.space_group_name_H-M   'P 1'
#
loop_
_entity.id
_entity.type
_entity.pdbx_description
1 polymer ?
#
loop_
_entity_poly.entity_id
_entity_poly.type
_entity_poly.pdbx_seq_one_letter_code
_entity_poly.pdbx_strand_id
1 'polypeptide(L)'
;MVEDWKQRTRLLLGEEKMERLQQAHVLVVGLGGVGAYAAEMICRAGVGRMTIVDADTVQPTNINRQLPALHSTMGREKAEVLAVRFKDINPDIQLTVLPVFLKDDNIPELLDATRYDFVVDAIDTLAPKCYLIAEALKRHIKIVSSMGAGAKSDITQIRFADIWDTYHCGLSKAVRKRLQKLGIKRKLPVVFSTEQADPKAVLLTEDEQNKKSTCGTVSYKIGRASC
;
A
#
# COMPACT_ATOMS: atom_id res chain seq x y z
N MET A 1 2.53 -15.37 -33.26
CA MET A 1 3.34 -15.16 -32.04
C MET A 1 2.54 -14.26 -31.14
N VAL A 2 2.19 -14.72 -29.92
CA VAL A 2 1.59 -13.82 -28.94
C VAL A 2 2.67 -12.82 -28.56
N GLU A 3 2.44 -11.54 -28.82
CA GLU A 3 3.39 -10.49 -28.39
C GLU A 3 3.58 -10.59 -26.88
N ASP A 4 4.83 -10.66 -26.43
CA ASP A 4 5.16 -10.68 -25.00
C ASP A 4 4.86 -9.30 -24.40
N TRP A 5 3.77 -9.19 -23.63
CA TRP A 5 3.37 -7.95 -23.00
C TRP A 5 4.43 -7.37 -22.03
N LYS A 6 5.39 -8.18 -21.59
CA LYS A 6 6.55 -7.78 -20.76
C LYS A 6 7.74 -7.31 -21.57
N GLN A 7 7.69 -7.31 -22.92
CA GLN A 7 8.83 -7.01 -23.78
C GLN A 7 9.51 -5.69 -23.43
N ARG A 8 8.74 -4.62 -23.21
CA ARG A 8 9.31 -3.30 -22.87
C ARG A 8 10.00 -3.30 -21.49
N THR A 9 9.45 -4.00 -20.53
CA THR A 9 10.05 -4.16 -19.20
C THR A 9 11.35 -4.98 -19.31
N ARG A 10 11.33 -6.03 -20.12
CA ARG A 10 12.49 -6.89 -20.40
C ARG A 10 13.63 -6.12 -21.07
N LEU A 11 13.32 -5.28 -22.06
CA LEU A 11 14.32 -4.42 -22.70
C LEU A 11 14.99 -3.45 -21.71
N LEU A 12 14.26 -2.95 -20.73
CA LEU A 12 14.78 -2.02 -19.73
C LEU A 12 15.58 -2.72 -18.63
N LEU A 13 15.10 -3.86 -18.15
CA LEU A 13 15.64 -4.53 -16.96
C LEU A 13 16.63 -5.65 -17.30
N GLY A 14 16.52 -6.28 -18.47
CA GLY A 14 17.26 -7.48 -18.88
C GLY A 14 16.65 -8.78 -18.29
N GLU A 15 17.04 -9.92 -18.84
CA GLU A 15 16.48 -11.24 -18.50
C GLU A 15 16.68 -11.59 -17.02
N GLU A 16 17.88 -11.41 -16.47
CA GLU A 16 18.20 -11.75 -15.08
C GLU A 16 17.23 -11.05 -14.08
N LYS A 17 16.95 -9.77 -14.28
CA LYS A 17 16.04 -9.04 -13.38
C LYS A 17 14.57 -9.45 -13.60
N MET A 18 14.21 -9.80 -14.84
CA MET A 18 12.88 -10.34 -15.13
C MET A 18 12.64 -11.69 -14.45
N GLU A 19 13.61 -12.58 -14.47
CA GLU A 19 13.55 -13.85 -13.74
C GLU A 19 13.41 -13.63 -12.23
N ARG A 20 14.18 -12.69 -11.67
CA ARG A 20 14.06 -12.30 -10.26
C ARG A 20 12.68 -11.77 -9.90
N LEU A 21 12.07 -10.94 -10.75
CA LEU A 21 10.70 -10.45 -10.57
C LEU A 21 9.70 -11.61 -10.61
N GLN A 22 9.86 -12.53 -11.55
CA GLN A 22 8.97 -13.68 -11.70
C GLN A 22 9.04 -14.64 -10.50
N GLN A 23 10.18 -14.72 -9.82
CA GLN A 23 10.36 -15.52 -8.61
C GLN A 23 9.91 -14.80 -7.34
N ALA A 24 9.84 -13.48 -7.36
CA ALA A 24 9.55 -12.66 -6.18
C ALA A 24 8.11 -12.84 -5.68
N HIS A 25 7.95 -12.77 -4.37
CA HIS A 25 6.66 -12.75 -3.68
C HIS A 25 6.48 -11.44 -2.93
N VAL A 26 5.51 -10.63 -3.33
CA VAL A 26 5.22 -9.33 -2.72
C VAL A 26 3.91 -9.40 -1.94
N LEU A 27 3.93 -8.92 -0.69
CA LEU A 27 2.75 -8.70 0.13
C LEU A 27 2.35 -7.22 0.04
N VAL A 28 1.09 -6.95 -0.33
CA VAL A 28 0.52 -5.60 -0.34
C VAL A 28 -0.64 -5.54 0.64
N VAL A 29 -0.54 -4.65 1.63
CA VAL A 29 -1.53 -4.50 2.68
C VAL A 29 -2.17 -3.12 2.62
N GLY A 30 -3.50 -3.12 2.51
CA GLY A 30 -4.31 -1.93 2.25
C GLY A 30 -4.44 -1.66 0.75
N LEU A 31 -5.66 -1.79 0.22
CA LEU A 31 -5.98 -1.64 -1.21
C LEU A 31 -6.85 -0.41 -1.48
N GLY A 32 -6.60 0.63 -0.72
CA GLY A 32 -7.19 1.94 -0.91
C GLY A 32 -6.55 2.71 -2.06
N GLY A 33 -6.53 4.05 -1.95
CA GLY A 33 -6.02 4.95 -3.00
C GLY A 33 -4.54 4.73 -3.35
N VAL A 34 -3.70 4.36 -2.39
CA VAL A 34 -2.26 4.13 -2.64
C VAL A 34 -1.98 2.67 -2.97
N GLY A 35 -2.41 1.75 -2.09
CA GLY A 35 -2.02 0.34 -2.23
C GLY A 35 -2.58 -0.36 -3.45
N ALA A 36 -3.78 0.00 -3.91
CA ALA A 36 -4.36 -0.57 -5.13
C ALA A 36 -3.52 -0.23 -6.38
N TYR A 37 -3.06 1.03 -6.51
CA TYR A 37 -2.18 1.43 -7.60
C TYR A 37 -0.80 0.80 -7.47
N ALA A 38 -0.23 0.75 -6.27
CA ALA A 38 1.05 0.09 -6.04
C ALA A 38 0.99 -1.40 -6.43
N ALA A 39 -0.05 -2.12 -6.02
CA ALA A 39 -0.27 -3.52 -6.39
C ALA A 39 -0.40 -3.69 -7.91
N GLU A 40 -1.14 -2.81 -8.59
CA GLU A 40 -1.24 -2.84 -10.05
C GLU A 40 0.12 -2.62 -10.73
N MET A 41 0.91 -1.64 -10.29
CA MET A 41 2.23 -1.40 -10.87
C MET A 41 3.17 -2.60 -10.67
N ILE A 42 3.12 -3.24 -9.49
CA ILE A 42 3.87 -4.47 -9.20
C ILE A 42 3.41 -5.62 -10.11
N CYS A 43 2.10 -5.80 -10.29
CA CYS A 43 1.54 -6.79 -11.21
C CYS A 43 2.01 -6.55 -12.65
N ARG A 44 1.94 -5.30 -13.14
CA ARG A 44 2.40 -4.89 -14.47
C ARG A 44 3.91 -5.00 -14.66
N ALA A 45 4.69 -4.92 -13.59
CA ALA A 45 6.14 -5.16 -13.67
C ALA A 45 6.48 -6.65 -13.89
N GLY A 46 5.52 -7.57 -13.74
CA GLY A 46 5.71 -8.99 -14.00
C GLY A 46 6.13 -9.80 -12.76
N VAL A 47 5.81 -9.32 -11.56
CA VAL A 47 6.01 -10.11 -10.32
C VAL A 47 5.21 -11.40 -10.42
N GLY A 48 5.84 -12.53 -10.06
CA GLY A 48 5.24 -13.85 -10.22
C GLY A 48 4.28 -14.22 -9.10
N ARG A 49 4.48 -13.74 -7.88
CA ARG A 49 3.63 -14.03 -6.74
C ARG A 49 3.26 -12.76 -5.97
N MET A 50 2.00 -12.60 -5.65
CA MET A 50 1.52 -11.47 -4.86
C MET A 50 0.43 -11.91 -3.89
N THR A 51 0.52 -11.45 -2.64
CA THR A 51 -0.55 -11.54 -1.65
C THR A 51 -1.13 -10.14 -1.45
N ILE A 52 -2.44 -10.00 -1.57
CA ILE A 52 -3.16 -8.73 -1.36
C ILE A 52 -4.13 -8.86 -0.20
N VAL A 53 -4.13 -7.85 0.67
CA VAL A 53 -4.91 -7.86 1.92
C VAL A 53 -5.69 -6.56 2.08
N ASP A 54 -7.00 -6.65 2.16
CA ASP A 54 -7.90 -5.52 2.50
C ASP A 54 -9.27 -6.08 2.90
N ALA A 55 -9.85 -5.61 4.00
CA ALA A 55 -11.16 -6.06 4.49
C ALA A 55 -12.32 -5.21 3.98
N ASP A 56 -12.03 -4.09 3.34
CA ASP A 56 -13.06 -3.13 2.98
C ASP A 56 -13.82 -3.54 1.71
N THR A 57 -15.07 -3.11 1.65
CA THR A 57 -15.85 -3.08 0.42
C THR A 57 -15.74 -1.72 -0.28
N VAL A 58 -16.04 -1.70 -1.58
CA VAL A 58 -16.09 -0.48 -2.38
C VAL A 58 -17.24 0.41 -1.93
N GLN A 59 -16.95 1.66 -1.61
CA GLN A 59 -17.92 2.66 -1.18
C GLN A 59 -18.00 3.83 -2.17
N PRO A 60 -19.13 4.54 -2.26
CA PRO A 60 -19.28 5.69 -3.17
C PRO A 60 -18.21 6.76 -2.99
N THR A 61 -17.79 7.02 -1.74
CA THR A 61 -16.74 7.99 -1.40
C THR A 61 -15.34 7.58 -1.84
N ASN A 62 -15.17 6.36 -2.35
CA ASN A 62 -13.88 5.86 -2.85
C ASN A 62 -13.66 6.18 -4.33
N ILE A 63 -14.73 6.44 -5.11
CA ILE A 63 -14.68 6.61 -6.58
C ILE A 63 -13.66 7.67 -7.00
N ASN A 64 -13.55 8.74 -6.23
CA ASN A 64 -12.68 9.87 -6.58
C ASN A 64 -11.18 9.53 -6.62
N ARG A 65 -10.74 8.37 -6.03
CA ARG A 65 -9.31 8.08 -5.90
C ARG A 65 -8.89 6.62 -5.82
N GLN A 66 -9.82 5.68 -5.62
CA GLN A 66 -9.47 4.27 -5.43
C GLN A 66 -9.69 3.47 -6.71
N LEU A 67 -8.67 2.76 -7.16
CA LEU A 67 -8.68 1.98 -8.40
C LEU A 67 -9.83 0.95 -8.48
N PRO A 68 -10.19 0.19 -7.42
CA PRO A 68 -11.29 -0.76 -7.45
C PRO A 68 -12.67 -0.11 -7.48
N ALA A 69 -12.76 1.20 -7.22
CA ALA A 69 -14.04 1.88 -7.02
C ALA A 69 -14.62 2.42 -8.31
N LEU A 70 -15.59 1.69 -8.84
CA LEU A 70 -16.42 2.04 -9.99
C LEU A 70 -17.88 1.90 -9.60
N HIS A 71 -18.80 2.51 -10.35
CA HIS A 71 -20.24 2.32 -10.13
C HIS A 71 -20.65 0.84 -10.21
N SER A 72 -20.02 0.06 -11.11
CA SER A 72 -20.26 -1.36 -11.30
C SER A 72 -19.67 -2.27 -10.21
N THR A 73 -18.82 -1.74 -9.33
CA THR A 73 -18.16 -2.52 -8.27
C THR A 73 -18.62 -2.16 -6.87
N MET A 74 -19.63 -1.28 -6.73
CA MET A 74 -20.16 -0.88 -5.43
C MET A 74 -20.55 -2.08 -4.56
N GLY A 75 -20.17 -2.04 -3.27
CA GLY A 75 -20.44 -3.06 -2.28
C GLY A 75 -19.60 -4.33 -2.40
N ARG A 76 -18.83 -4.50 -3.47
CA ARG A 76 -17.92 -5.65 -3.63
C ARG A 76 -16.65 -5.47 -2.81
N GLU A 77 -16.05 -6.57 -2.37
CA GLU A 77 -14.77 -6.55 -1.67
C GLU A 77 -13.66 -6.01 -2.57
N LYS A 78 -12.88 -5.03 -2.07
CA LYS A 78 -11.81 -4.40 -2.84
C LYS A 78 -10.76 -5.40 -3.32
N ALA A 79 -10.39 -6.35 -2.45
CA ALA A 79 -9.41 -7.38 -2.76
C ALA A 79 -9.88 -8.27 -3.92
N GLU A 80 -11.13 -8.68 -3.93
CA GLU A 80 -11.72 -9.51 -4.99
C GLU A 80 -11.83 -8.75 -6.33
N VAL A 81 -12.26 -7.50 -6.28
CA VAL A 81 -12.33 -6.65 -7.49
C VAL A 81 -10.95 -6.52 -8.14
N LEU A 82 -9.92 -6.27 -7.33
CA LEU A 82 -8.55 -6.13 -7.83
C LEU A 82 -7.95 -7.47 -8.27
N ALA A 83 -8.34 -8.59 -7.64
CA ALA A 83 -7.88 -9.92 -8.04
C ALA A 83 -8.26 -10.24 -9.50
N VAL A 84 -9.51 -9.97 -9.88
CA VAL A 84 -9.98 -10.14 -11.26
C VAL A 84 -9.15 -9.28 -12.21
N ARG A 85 -8.94 -8.01 -11.86
CA ARG A 85 -8.15 -7.08 -12.66
C ARG A 85 -6.68 -7.50 -12.81
N PHE A 86 -6.05 -7.96 -11.74
CA PHE A 86 -4.64 -8.38 -11.77
C PHE A 86 -4.44 -9.66 -12.57
N LYS A 87 -5.40 -10.58 -12.53
CA LYS A 87 -5.40 -11.77 -13.36
C LYS A 87 -5.58 -11.46 -14.85
N ASP A 88 -6.35 -10.42 -15.19
CA ASP A 88 -6.51 -9.94 -16.57
C ASP A 88 -5.23 -9.25 -17.08
N ILE A 89 -4.49 -8.55 -16.20
CA ILE A 89 -3.19 -7.94 -16.53
C ILE A 89 -2.07 -8.99 -16.68
N ASN A 90 -1.98 -9.90 -15.72
CA ASN A 90 -0.97 -10.94 -15.66
C ASN A 90 -1.64 -12.29 -15.35
N PRO A 91 -2.05 -13.06 -16.38
CA PRO A 91 -2.73 -14.34 -16.19
C PRO A 91 -1.92 -15.36 -15.38
N ASP A 92 -0.59 -15.29 -15.46
CA ASP A 92 0.33 -16.23 -14.82
C ASP A 92 0.59 -15.91 -13.34
N ILE A 93 0.18 -14.73 -12.84
CA ILE A 93 0.46 -14.34 -11.46
C ILE A 93 -0.17 -15.32 -10.46
N GLN A 94 0.63 -15.81 -9.52
CA GLN A 94 0.13 -16.55 -8.37
C GLN A 94 -0.38 -15.55 -7.32
N LEU A 95 -1.70 -15.34 -7.28
CA LEU A 95 -2.34 -14.35 -6.45
C LEU A 95 -3.04 -15.00 -5.26
N THR A 96 -2.67 -14.60 -4.04
CA THR A 96 -3.39 -14.91 -2.80
C THR A 96 -4.21 -13.69 -2.41
N VAL A 97 -5.51 -13.86 -2.24
CA VAL A 97 -6.47 -12.80 -1.93
C VAL A 97 -6.99 -13.00 -0.52
N LEU A 98 -6.81 -12.01 0.34
CA LEU A 98 -7.20 -12.07 1.75
C LEU A 98 -8.10 -10.88 2.10
N PRO A 99 -9.43 -11.05 2.01
CA PRO A 99 -10.39 -10.02 2.37
C PRO A 99 -10.58 -9.98 3.90
N VAL A 100 -9.48 -9.72 4.63
CA VAL A 100 -9.45 -9.77 6.09
C VAL A 100 -8.90 -8.49 6.69
N PHE A 101 -9.43 -8.12 7.85
CA PHE A 101 -8.89 -7.02 8.64
C PHE A 101 -7.67 -7.48 9.43
N LEU A 102 -6.55 -6.78 9.26
CA LEU A 102 -5.33 -7.08 10.01
C LEU A 102 -5.41 -6.50 11.43
N LYS A 103 -5.10 -7.37 12.39
CA LYS A 103 -4.98 -7.06 13.82
C LYS A 103 -3.66 -7.62 14.34
N ASP A 104 -3.32 -7.25 15.57
CA ASP A 104 -2.11 -7.72 16.23
C ASP A 104 -1.98 -9.25 16.25
N ASP A 105 -3.11 -9.96 16.32
CA ASP A 105 -3.15 -11.42 16.44
C ASP A 105 -2.85 -12.16 15.13
N ASN A 106 -3.31 -11.63 13.98
CA ASN A 106 -3.20 -12.33 12.69
C ASN A 106 -2.03 -11.86 11.80
N ILE A 107 -1.38 -10.74 12.15
CA ILE A 107 -0.21 -10.26 11.40
C ILE A 107 1.00 -11.22 11.48
N PRO A 108 1.36 -11.78 12.66
CA PRO A 108 2.41 -12.80 12.72
C PRO A 108 2.12 -14.00 11.83
N GLU A 109 0.91 -14.55 11.88
CA GLU A 109 0.49 -15.70 11.06
C GLU A 109 0.60 -15.39 9.57
N LEU A 110 0.16 -14.20 9.14
CA LEU A 110 0.28 -13.74 7.76
C LEU A 110 1.75 -13.70 7.30
N LEU A 111 2.64 -13.13 8.13
CA LEU A 111 4.05 -12.97 7.79
C LEU A 111 4.83 -14.29 7.84
N ASP A 112 4.36 -15.27 8.60
CA ASP A 112 4.97 -16.60 8.75
C ASP A 112 4.35 -17.64 7.80
N ALA A 113 3.19 -17.35 7.17
CA ALA A 113 2.49 -18.27 6.26
C ALA A 113 3.30 -18.64 5.02
N THR A 114 4.18 -17.73 4.57
CA THR A 114 5.06 -17.94 3.42
C THR A 114 6.22 -16.94 3.47
N ARG A 115 7.26 -17.22 2.67
CA ARG A 115 8.35 -16.26 2.52
C ARG A 115 7.95 -15.12 1.60
N TYR A 116 7.96 -13.91 2.12
CA TYR A 116 7.82 -12.68 1.35
C TYR A 116 9.18 -12.04 1.10
N ASP A 117 9.42 -11.62 -0.13
CA ASP A 117 10.64 -10.88 -0.52
C ASP A 117 10.50 -9.40 -0.21
N PHE A 118 9.26 -8.89 -0.23
CA PHE A 118 8.95 -7.48 0.00
C PHE A 118 7.53 -7.27 0.53
N VAL A 119 7.38 -6.29 1.41
CA VAL A 119 6.07 -5.84 1.94
C VAL A 119 5.83 -4.39 1.54
N VAL A 120 4.66 -4.12 0.99
CA VAL A 120 4.14 -2.76 0.75
C VAL A 120 3.03 -2.50 1.77
N ASP A 121 3.29 -1.59 2.69
CA ASP A 121 2.31 -1.16 3.68
C ASP A 121 1.62 0.13 3.22
N ALA A 122 0.36 0.02 2.89
CA ALA A 122 -0.52 1.13 2.53
C ALA A 122 -1.73 1.27 3.49
N ILE A 123 -1.60 0.75 4.71
CA ILE A 123 -2.61 0.89 5.75
C ILE A 123 -2.68 2.35 6.22
N ASP A 124 -3.87 2.89 6.38
CA ASP A 124 -4.09 4.24 6.90
C ASP A 124 -4.38 4.29 8.41
N THR A 125 -4.66 3.15 9.02
CA THR A 125 -4.96 2.99 10.45
C THR A 125 -3.68 2.75 11.24
N LEU A 126 -3.45 3.53 12.32
CA LEU A 126 -2.18 3.59 13.03
C LEU A 126 -1.76 2.26 13.69
N ALA A 127 -2.68 1.59 14.41
CA ALA A 127 -2.33 0.41 15.20
C ALA A 127 -1.86 -0.75 14.32
N PRO A 128 -2.65 -1.28 13.36
CA PRO A 128 -2.22 -2.39 12.51
C PRO A 128 -1.02 -2.02 11.63
N LYS A 129 -0.93 -0.77 11.16
CA LYS A 129 0.24 -0.28 10.42
C LYS A 129 1.54 -0.41 11.24
N CYS A 130 1.54 0.10 12.46
CA CYS A 130 2.74 0.05 13.31
C CYS A 130 3.11 -1.38 13.68
N TYR A 131 2.12 -2.25 13.88
CA TYR A 131 2.35 -3.64 14.22
C TYR A 131 2.91 -4.41 13.01
N LEU A 132 2.33 -4.25 11.82
CA LEU A 132 2.87 -4.82 10.57
C LEU A 132 4.32 -4.41 10.33
N ILE A 133 4.63 -3.12 10.46
CA ILE A 133 5.99 -2.60 10.32
C ILE A 133 6.92 -3.26 11.34
N ALA A 134 6.51 -3.32 12.61
CA ALA A 134 7.32 -3.90 13.67
C ALA A 134 7.63 -5.37 13.42
N GLU A 135 6.62 -6.16 13.07
CA GLU A 135 6.74 -7.59 12.81
C GLU A 135 7.56 -7.91 11.54
N ALA A 136 7.39 -7.11 10.48
CA ALA A 136 8.20 -7.23 9.26
C ALA A 136 9.69 -6.93 9.56
N LEU A 137 9.96 -5.86 10.31
CA LEU A 137 11.34 -5.50 10.67
C LEU A 137 12.00 -6.54 11.60
N LYS A 138 11.26 -7.13 12.54
CA LYS A 138 11.76 -8.23 13.39
C LYS A 138 12.18 -9.44 12.56
N ARG A 139 11.40 -9.78 11.53
CA ARG A 139 11.65 -10.89 10.61
C ARG A 139 12.64 -10.57 9.50
N HIS A 140 13.23 -9.36 9.51
CA HIS A 140 14.13 -8.88 8.44
C HIS A 140 13.50 -8.88 7.04
N ILE A 141 12.18 -8.83 6.93
CA ILE A 141 11.49 -8.68 5.65
C ILE A 141 11.63 -7.23 5.18
N LYS A 142 11.99 -7.03 3.93
CA LYS A 142 12.05 -5.70 3.33
C LYS A 142 10.65 -5.10 3.26
N ILE A 143 10.51 -3.87 3.73
CA ILE A 143 9.21 -3.18 3.76
C ILE A 143 9.36 -1.72 3.33
N VAL A 144 8.38 -1.22 2.59
CA VAL A 144 8.15 0.21 2.37
C VAL A 144 6.77 0.57 2.91
N SER A 145 6.65 1.73 3.52
CA SER A 145 5.39 2.18 4.10
C SER A 145 4.96 3.52 3.52
N SER A 146 3.71 3.60 3.07
CA SER A 146 3.11 4.86 2.63
C SER A 146 2.60 5.65 3.83
N MET A 147 2.94 6.94 3.88
CA MET A 147 2.48 7.86 4.91
C MET A 147 1.23 8.64 4.46
N GLY A 148 0.78 9.59 5.28
CA GLY A 148 -0.44 10.34 5.02
C GLY A 148 -0.35 11.23 3.77
N ALA A 149 -1.29 11.04 2.84
CA ALA A 149 -1.47 11.87 1.63
C ALA A 149 -2.73 12.75 1.68
N GLY A 150 -3.55 12.63 2.72
CA GLY A 150 -4.78 13.42 2.88
C GLY A 150 -4.50 14.89 3.18
N ALA A 151 -5.44 15.77 2.80
CA ALA A 151 -5.40 17.23 2.95
C ALA A 151 -4.16 17.88 2.28
N LYS A 152 -3.68 17.29 1.18
CA LYS A 152 -2.51 17.72 0.42
C LYS A 152 -2.79 17.58 -1.07
N SER A 153 -2.25 18.47 -1.88
CA SER A 153 -2.52 18.51 -3.32
C SER A 153 -1.28 18.60 -4.21
N ASP A 154 -0.14 19.05 -3.67
CA ASP A 154 1.09 19.24 -4.45
C ASP A 154 1.85 17.92 -4.63
N ILE A 155 1.81 17.37 -5.84
CA ILE A 155 2.50 16.13 -6.21
C ILE A 155 4.03 16.29 -6.24
N THR A 156 4.54 17.50 -6.40
CA THR A 156 5.99 17.76 -6.46
C THR A 156 6.66 17.60 -5.11
N GLN A 157 5.88 17.56 -4.04
CA GLN A 157 6.36 17.41 -2.68
C GLN A 157 6.37 15.97 -2.16
N ILE A 158 6.09 14.97 -3.01
CA ILE A 158 6.22 13.57 -2.63
C ILE A 158 7.70 13.18 -2.60
N ARG A 159 8.13 12.52 -1.52
CA ARG A 159 9.51 12.10 -1.27
C ARG A 159 9.57 10.65 -0.80
N PHE A 160 10.63 9.99 -1.18
CA PHE A 160 11.09 8.74 -0.59
C PHE A 160 12.18 9.05 0.43
N ALA A 161 12.02 8.60 1.66
CA ALA A 161 12.95 8.89 2.75
C ALA A 161 12.93 7.79 3.82
N ASP A 162 13.80 7.93 4.82
CA ASP A 162 13.66 7.19 6.08
C ASP A 162 12.52 7.81 6.91
N ILE A 163 11.77 6.98 7.64
CA ILE A 163 10.70 7.45 8.54
C ILE A 163 11.20 8.51 9.53
N TRP A 164 12.46 8.41 9.96
CA TRP A 164 13.08 9.31 10.93
C TRP A 164 13.34 10.71 10.37
N ASP A 165 13.46 10.83 9.04
CA ASP A 165 13.69 12.08 8.33
C ASP A 165 12.41 12.78 7.87
N THR A 166 11.24 12.20 8.19
CA THR A 166 9.95 12.74 7.75
C THR A 166 9.49 13.93 8.60
N TYR A 167 8.83 14.89 7.96
CA TYR A 167 8.24 16.09 8.59
C TYR A 167 6.91 16.45 7.93
N HIS A 168 6.17 17.39 8.51
CA HIS A 168 4.86 17.86 8.02
C HIS A 168 3.82 16.76 7.72
N CYS A 169 3.95 15.60 8.37
CA CYS A 169 3.02 14.49 8.22
C CYS A 169 2.61 13.95 9.60
N GLY A 170 1.33 14.11 9.94
CA GLY A 170 0.78 13.67 11.22
C GLY A 170 0.88 12.16 11.42
N LEU A 171 0.60 11.37 10.36
CA LEU A 171 0.72 9.91 10.41
C LEU A 171 2.16 9.48 10.66
N SER A 172 3.14 10.05 9.93
CA SER A 172 4.56 9.72 10.17
C SER A 172 4.99 10.04 11.60
N LYS A 173 4.56 11.19 12.14
CA LYS A 173 4.84 11.56 13.54
C LYS A 173 4.27 10.53 14.52
N ALA A 174 3.04 10.07 14.30
CA ALA A 174 2.39 9.07 15.13
C ALA A 174 3.09 7.70 15.03
N VAL A 175 3.45 7.27 13.80
CA VAL A 175 4.19 6.03 13.55
C VAL A 175 5.55 6.06 14.26
N ARG A 176 6.36 7.12 14.08
CA ARG A 176 7.64 7.28 14.79
C ARG A 176 7.49 7.12 16.30
N LYS A 177 6.52 7.84 16.88
CA LYS A 177 6.26 7.77 18.32
C LYS A 177 5.91 6.35 18.79
N ARG A 178 5.14 5.61 17.98
CA ARG A 178 4.76 4.23 18.30
C ARG A 178 5.94 3.28 18.16
N LEU A 179 6.73 3.39 17.08
CA LEU A 179 7.93 2.57 16.87
C LEU A 179 8.97 2.79 17.96
N GLN A 180 9.18 4.04 18.40
CA GLN A 180 10.06 4.34 19.54
C GLN A 180 9.61 3.66 20.83
N LYS A 181 8.30 3.65 21.12
CA LYS A 181 7.74 2.93 22.29
C LYS A 181 7.95 1.41 22.20
N LEU A 182 8.01 0.87 20.99
CA LEU A 182 8.31 -0.54 20.73
C LEU A 182 9.82 -0.84 20.66
N GLY A 183 10.67 0.15 20.97
CA GLY A 183 12.14 -0.01 20.93
C GLY A 183 12.73 -0.12 19.53
N ILE A 184 11.95 0.16 18.48
CA ILE A 184 12.38 0.06 17.09
C ILE A 184 13.03 1.37 16.65
N LYS A 185 14.33 1.28 16.27
CA LYS A 185 15.14 2.41 15.77
C LYS A 185 15.71 2.13 14.38
N ARG A 186 15.32 1.01 13.76
CA ARG A 186 15.80 0.62 12.43
C ARG A 186 15.30 1.58 11.36
N LYS A 187 16.05 1.70 10.28
CA LYS A 187 15.62 2.41 9.06
C LYS A 187 14.34 1.78 8.52
N LEU A 188 13.40 2.62 8.15
CA LEU A 188 12.16 2.25 7.50
C LEU A 188 11.95 3.16 6.29
N PRO A 189 12.11 2.63 5.07
CA PRO A 189 11.78 3.38 3.86
C PRO A 189 10.30 3.76 3.84
N VAL A 190 10.03 5.02 3.57
CA VAL A 190 8.65 5.53 3.47
C VAL A 190 8.47 6.45 2.28
N VAL A 191 7.23 6.47 1.75
CA VAL A 191 6.77 7.49 0.82
C VAL A 191 5.91 8.48 1.60
N PHE A 192 6.29 9.75 1.59
CA PHE A 192 5.55 10.81 2.30
C PHE A 192 5.54 12.11 1.50
N SER A 193 4.70 13.06 1.90
CA SER A 193 4.69 14.41 1.32
C SER A 193 5.19 15.41 2.34
N THR A 194 6.08 16.29 1.90
CA THR A 194 6.61 17.41 2.68
C THR A 194 5.63 18.58 2.80
N GLU A 195 4.57 18.57 2.00
CA GLU A 195 3.50 19.57 2.04
C GLU A 195 2.81 19.58 3.42
N GLN A 196 2.50 20.75 3.92
CA GLN A 196 1.66 20.89 5.10
C GLN A 196 0.20 20.56 4.74
N ALA A 197 -0.47 19.77 5.59
CA ALA A 197 -1.88 19.48 5.40
C ALA A 197 -2.70 20.78 5.56
N ASP A 198 -3.63 21.03 4.64
CA ASP A 198 -4.58 22.13 4.75
C ASP A 198 -5.61 21.82 5.86
N PRO A 199 -5.64 22.59 6.96
CA PRO A 199 -6.61 22.36 8.04
C PRO A 199 -8.08 22.46 7.58
N LYS A 200 -8.35 23.24 6.54
CA LYS A 200 -9.70 23.38 5.97
C LYS A 200 -10.17 22.12 5.22
N ALA A 201 -9.24 21.28 4.79
CA ALA A 201 -9.52 20.01 4.12
C ALA A 201 -9.60 18.81 5.10
N VAL A 202 -9.71 19.06 6.40
CA VAL A 202 -9.81 18.03 7.45
C VAL A 202 -11.13 18.19 8.18
N LEU A 203 -11.99 17.16 8.11
CA LEU A 203 -13.19 17.05 8.92
C LEU A 203 -12.89 16.18 10.14
N LEU A 204 -13.14 16.72 11.33
CA LEU A 204 -13.09 15.93 12.56
C LEU A 204 -14.41 15.16 12.68
N THR A 205 -14.32 13.84 12.77
CA THR A 205 -15.46 12.96 13.01
C THR A 205 -15.34 12.34 14.40
N GLU A 206 -16.41 12.39 15.17
CA GLU A 206 -16.44 11.86 16.54
C GLU A 206 -16.60 10.33 16.56
N ASP A 207 -16.89 9.70 15.42
CA ASP A 207 -17.21 8.27 15.36
C ASP A 207 -16.48 7.53 14.23
N GLU A 208 -16.46 6.22 14.43
CA GLU A 208 -16.10 5.11 13.56
C GLU A 208 -14.65 4.66 13.58
N GLN A 209 -14.43 3.53 14.26
CA GLN A 209 -13.26 2.65 14.12
C GLN A 209 -11.90 3.31 14.40
N ASN A 210 -11.81 4.21 15.37
CA ASN A 210 -10.56 4.91 15.75
C ASN A 210 -10.03 5.95 14.75
N LYS A 211 -10.75 6.32 13.70
CA LYS A 211 -10.41 7.47 12.85
C LYS A 211 -11.00 8.74 13.45
N LYS A 212 -10.16 9.60 13.97
CA LYS A 212 -10.56 10.90 14.53
C LYS A 212 -10.73 11.99 13.46
N SER A 213 -10.43 11.72 12.20
CA SER A 213 -10.52 12.73 11.13
C SER A 213 -10.64 12.12 9.75
N THR A 214 -11.48 12.74 8.91
CA THR A 214 -11.56 12.46 7.49
C THR A 214 -10.87 13.59 6.73
N CYS A 215 -9.92 13.24 5.87
CA CYS A 215 -9.18 14.21 5.07
C CYS A 215 -9.65 14.24 3.62
N GLY A 216 -9.78 15.44 3.06
CA GLY A 216 -9.96 15.61 1.62
C GLY A 216 -8.79 15.01 0.85
N THR A 217 -9.06 14.41 -0.30
CA THR A 217 -8.05 13.77 -1.14
C THR A 217 -8.36 13.95 -2.62
N VAL A 218 -7.33 13.92 -3.45
CA VAL A 218 -7.44 13.99 -4.92
C VAL A 218 -6.68 12.83 -5.56
N SER A 219 -7.20 12.31 -6.67
CA SER A 219 -6.70 11.11 -7.33
C SER A 219 -5.26 11.25 -7.83
N TYR A 220 -4.91 12.35 -8.47
CA TYR A 220 -3.58 12.55 -9.06
C TYR A 220 -2.45 12.56 -8.00
N LYS A 221 -2.73 13.07 -6.80
CA LYS A 221 -1.78 13.04 -5.68
C LYS A 221 -1.55 11.62 -5.17
N ILE A 222 -2.63 10.89 -5.02
CA ILE A 222 -2.62 9.50 -4.55
C ILE A 222 -1.89 8.61 -5.55
N GLY A 223 -2.21 8.71 -6.85
CA GLY A 223 -1.57 7.92 -7.89
C GLY A 223 -0.05 8.08 -7.91
N ARG A 224 0.47 9.30 -7.72
CA ARG A 224 1.92 9.52 -7.66
C ARG A 224 2.58 8.94 -6.41
N ALA A 225 1.87 8.87 -5.29
CA ALA A 225 2.39 8.26 -4.07
C ALA A 225 2.55 6.73 -4.19
N SER A 226 2.00 6.13 -5.24
CA SER A 226 2.00 4.68 -5.49
C SER A 226 3.11 4.23 -6.45
N CYS A 227 3.68 5.19 -7.20
CA CYS A 227 4.81 4.96 -8.14
C CYS A 227 6.18 5.13 -7.40
#